data_6f2b6b6bd971691b31891597c4a05640
#
_entry.id   6f2b6b6bd971691b31891597c4a05640
#
_cell.length_a   1.000
_cell.length_b   1.000
_cell.length_c   1.000
_cell.angle_alpha   90.00
_cell.angle_beta   90.00
_cell.angle_gamma   90.00
#
_symmetry.space_group_name_H-M   'P 1'
#
loop_
_entity.id
_entity.type
_entity.pdbx_description
1 polymer ?
#
loop_
_entity_poly.entity_id
_entity_poly.type
_entity_poly.pdbx_seq_one_letter_code
_entity_poly.pdbx_strand_id
1 'polypeptide(L)'
;MALSKIDVANMVTGATPVANGGTGQTTLAGAGLQRPNAKPLMTNGDMAVAQRGTSATGKTTGDTYTVDRMALLLDAQGTYTVAQESLTSGNAFDNGFANAFRIDCTTADASPAASDQLGLQYKF
;
A
#
# COMPACT_ATOMS: atom_id res chain seq x y z
N MET A 1 -17.17 7.94 51.98
CA MET A 1 -17.99 7.20 51.00
C MET A 1 -17.07 6.69 49.91
N ALA A 2 -16.89 5.38 49.79
CA ALA A 2 -16.12 4.82 48.70
C ALA A 2 -16.97 4.93 47.42
N LEU A 3 -16.42 5.57 46.39
CA LEU A 3 -17.07 5.59 45.08
C LEU A 3 -17.11 4.17 44.53
N SER A 4 -18.35 3.67 44.33
CA SER A 4 -18.55 2.40 43.64
C SER A 4 -17.92 2.44 42.26
N LYS A 5 -17.39 1.30 41.81
CA LYS A 5 -16.83 1.17 40.42
C LYS A 5 -17.92 1.60 39.43
N ILE A 6 -17.58 2.52 38.55
CA ILE A 6 -18.43 2.90 37.40
C ILE A 6 -18.39 1.76 36.41
N ASP A 7 -19.52 1.11 36.16
CA ASP A 7 -19.64 0.08 35.12
C ASP A 7 -19.85 0.77 33.75
N VAL A 8 -18.79 0.92 33.02
CA VAL A 8 -18.81 1.58 31.68
C VAL A 8 -19.70 0.82 30.71
N ALA A 9 -19.85 -0.52 30.87
CA ALA A 9 -20.67 -1.32 29.95
C ALA A 9 -22.16 -0.97 30.03
N ASN A 10 -22.65 -0.53 31.21
CA ASN A 10 -24.05 -0.20 31.42
C ASN A 10 -24.35 1.31 31.37
N MET A 11 -23.33 2.16 31.40
CA MET A 11 -23.50 3.61 31.51
C MET A 11 -23.16 4.41 30.26
N VAL A 12 -22.50 3.77 29.26
CA VAL A 12 -22.13 4.43 28.03
C VAL A 12 -22.83 3.77 26.85
N THR A 13 -23.71 4.52 26.19
CA THR A 13 -24.37 4.07 24.96
C THR A 13 -23.64 4.66 23.77
N GLY A 14 -23.14 3.80 22.86
CA GLY A 14 -22.39 4.22 21.66
C GLY A 14 -20.89 4.35 21.89
N ALA A 15 -20.21 5.08 21.01
CA ALA A 15 -18.76 5.29 21.09
C ALA A 15 -18.40 6.33 22.16
N THR A 16 -17.43 6.01 23.02
CA THR A 16 -16.87 6.98 23.96
C THR A 16 -16.14 8.08 23.16
N PRO A 17 -16.48 9.38 23.35
CA PRO A 17 -15.79 10.47 22.66
C PRO A 17 -14.30 10.49 22.95
N VAL A 18 -13.51 10.98 21.98
CA VAL A 18 -12.04 11.13 22.11
C VAL A 18 -11.67 12.01 23.32
N ALA A 19 -12.45 13.06 23.60
CA ALA A 19 -12.24 13.95 24.73
C ALA A 19 -12.32 13.22 26.10
N ASN A 20 -12.97 12.06 26.15
CA ASN A 20 -13.12 11.23 27.35
C ASN A 20 -12.23 9.97 27.30
N GLY A 21 -11.18 9.99 26.47
CA GLY A 21 -10.23 8.88 26.33
C GLY A 21 -10.71 7.74 25.43
N GLY A 22 -11.85 7.88 24.74
CA GLY A 22 -12.31 6.90 23.76
C GLY A 22 -11.69 7.09 22.38
N THR A 23 -11.89 6.11 21.50
CA THR A 23 -11.48 6.21 20.08
C THR A 23 -12.48 6.99 19.23
N GLY A 24 -13.65 7.34 19.76
CA GLY A 24 -14.76 7.93 19.00
C GLY A 24 -15.44 6.95 18.05
N GLN A 25 -15.07 5.68 18.08
CA GLN A 25 -15.54 4.65 17.16
C GLN A 25 -16.21 3.48 17.89
N THR A 26 -17.21 2.89 17.26
CA THR A 26 -17.95 1.73 17.80
C THR A 26 -17.32 0.39 17.40
N THR A 27 -16.36 0.38 16.49
CA THR A 27 -15.68 -0.84 16.02
C THR A 27 -14.16 -0.67 16.05
N LEU A 28 -13.43 -1.78 16.22
CA LEU A 28 -11.97 -1.78 16.14
C LEU A 28 -11.48 -1.33 14.76
N ALA A 29 -12.19 -1.68 13.70
CA ALA A 29 -11.84 -1.27 12.33
C ALA A 29 -11.97 0.25 12.16
N GLY A 30 -13.06 0.85 12.64
CA GLY A 30 -13.26 2.29 12.63
C GLY A 30 -12.22 3.06 13.47
N ALA A 31 -11.73 2.45 14.55
CA ALA A 31 -10.67 3.01 15.38
C ALA A 31 -9.25 2.88 14.78
N GLY A 32 -9.10 2.28 13.61
CA GLY A 32 -7.79 1.98 13.02
C GLY A 32 -7.01 0.87 13.74
N LEU A 33 -7.62 0.22 14.73
CA LEU A 33 -7.01 -0.86 15.51
C LEU A 33 -7.23 -2.20 14.83
N GLN A 34 -6.71 -2.35 13.63
CA GLN A 34 -6.79 -3.63 12.91
C GLN A 34 -5.71 -4.59 13.43
N ARG A 35 -6.18 -5.74 13.89
CA ARG A 35 -5.44 -6.96 14.25
C ARG A 35 -3.93 -6.75 14.47
N PRO A 36 -3.48 -6.42 15.69
CA PRO A 36 -2.06 -6.17 15.97
C PRO A 36 -1.14 -7.37 15.70
N ASN A 37 -1.71 -8.56 15.46
CA ASN A 37 -0.96 -9.80 15.21
C ASN A 37 -1.04 -10.29 13.75
N ALA A 38 -1.66 -9.54 12.84
CA ALA A 38 -1.61 -9.90 11.42
C ALA A 38 -0.23 -9.54 10.87
N LYS A 39 0.65 -10.53 10.73
CA LYS A 39 1.91 -10.33 10.01
C LYS A 39 1.61 -10.01 8.54
N PRO A 40 2.19 -8.95 7.96
CA PRO A 40 2.04 -8.69 6.55
C PRO A 40 2.56 -9.89 5.75
N LEU A 41 1.78 -10.35 4.80
CA LEU A 41 2.17 -11.45 3.89
C LEU A 41 3.30 -11.02 2.94
N MET A 42 3.37 -9.72 2.65
CA MET A 42 4.37 -9.13 1.79
C MET A 42 5.19 -8.10 2.57
N THR A 43 6.51 -8.21 2.51
CA THR A 43 7.40 -7.15 3.00
C THR A 43 7.30 -5.95 2.07
N ASN A 44 7.18 -4.73 2.60
CA ASN A 44 6.98 -3.50 1.83
C ASN A 44 5.69 -3.54 0.96
N GLY A 45 4.65 -4.19 1.45
CA GLY A 45 3.37 -4.29 0.73
C GLY A 45 2.63 -2.95 0.60
N ASP A 46 2.96 -1.97 1.41
CA ASP A 46 2.51 -0.57 1.35
C ASP A 46 3.36 0.30 0.41
N MET A 47 4.40 -0.31 -0.21
CA MET A 47 5.30 0.33 -1.19
C MET A 47 6.01 1.59 -0.67
N ALA A 48 6.20 1.70 0.66
CA ALA A 48 6.80 2.85 1.31
C ALA A 48 8.31 2.94 1.12
N VAL A 49 8.99 1.80 0.96
CA VAL A 49 10.45 1.74 0.85
C VAL A 49 10.88 1.67 -0.62
N ALA A 50 11.66 2.65 -1.05
CA ALA A 50 12.20 2.80 -2.40
C ALA A 50 13.66 3.25 -2.37
N GLN A 51 14.57 2.36 -1.90
CA GLN A 51 15.98 2.69 -1.65
C GLN A 51 16.79 2.98 -2.92
N ARG A 52 16.36 2.43 -4.07
CA ARG A 52 17.04 2.59 -5.35
C ARG A 52 16.57 3.79 -6.17
N GLY A 53 15.70 4.62 -5.57
CA GLY A 53 15.06 5.74 -6.23
C GLY A 53 13.57 5.52 -6.45
N THR A 54 12.85 6.61 -6.55
CA THR A 54 11.37 6.60 -6.67
C THR A 54 10.87 6.54 -8.11
N SER A 55 11.76 6.66 -9.10
CA SER A 55 11.38 6.62 -10.52
C SER A 55 12.51 6.10 -11.40
N ALA A 56 12.15 5.33 -12.43
CA ALA A 56 13.05 4.87 -13.49
C ALA A 56 12.33 4.95 -14.84
N THR A 57 12.83 5.78 -15.74
CA THR A 57 12.22 6.08 -17.04
C THR A 57 12.95 5.39 -18.19
N GLY A 58 12.29 5.27 -19.35
CA GLY A 58 12.89 4.80 -20.58
C GLY A 58 13.37 3.34 -20.53
N LYS A 59 12.71 2.49 -19.78
CA LYS A 59 13.06 1.08 -19.65
C LYS A 59 12.49 0.27 -20.81
N THR A 60 13.36 -0.50 -21.47
CA THR A 60 13.00 -1.35 -22.61
C THR A 60 13.35 -2.82 -22.36
N THR A 61 14.28 -3.11 -21.46
CA THR A 61 14.74 -4.47 -21.12
C THR A 61 15.20 -4.57 -19.67
N GLY A 62 15.21 -5.79 -19.15
CA GLY A 62 15.76 -6.16 -17.85
C GLY A 62 14.85 -5.91 -16.67
N ASP A 63 15.36 -6.17 -15.48
CA ASP A 63 14.65 -6.00 -14.22
C ASP A 63 14.78 -4.56 -13.74
N THR A 64 13.67 -3.86 -13.54
CA THR A 64 13.66 -2.50 -12.99
C THR A 64 13.04 -2.46 -11.61
N TYR A 65 13.80 -1.99 -10.64
CA TYR A 65 13.41 -1.82 -9.26
C TYR A 65 13.37 -0.34 -8.91
N THR A 66 12.22 0.15 -8.44
CA THR A 66 12.07 1.43 -7.73
C THR A 66 11.61 1.17 -6.31
N VAL A 67 10.45 0.54 -6.15
CA VAL A 67 9.96 0.06 -4.86
C VAL A 67 10.71 -1.22 -4.49
N ASP A 68 11.21 -1.28 -3.27
CA ASP A 68 11.94 -2.45 -2.78
C ASP A 68 11.07 -3.70 -2.81
N ARG A 69 11.67 -4.82 -3.21
CA ARG A 69 11.02 -6.13 -3.40
C ARG A 69 10.14 -6.26 -4.64
N MET A 70 9.80 -5.17 -5.32
CA MET A 70 9.03 -5.22 -6.55
C MET A 70 9.90 -4.89 -7.76
N ALA A 71 9.77 -5.67 -8.83
CA ALA A 71 10.47 -5.44 -10.08
C ALA A 71 9.53 -5.55 -11.26
N LEU A 72 9.70 -4.66 -12.23
CA LEU A 72 9.21 -4.87 -13.58
C LEU A 72 10.23 -5.70 -14.35
N LEU A 73 9.83 -6.90 -14.80
CA LEU A 73 10.57 -7.66 -15.81
C LEU A 73 10.10 -7.20 -17.16
N LEU A 74 11.06 -6.80 -18.01
CA LEU A 74 10.74 -6.30 -19.32
C LEU A 74 11.75 -6.86 -20.33
N ASP A 75 11.23 -7.41 -21.42
CA ASP A 75 12.02 -7.79 -22.59
C ASP A 75 11.26 -7.40 -23.86
N ALA A 76 11.75 -6.36 -24.52
CA ALA A 76 11.34 -5.83 -25.83
C ALA A 76 9.83 -5.47 -25.99
N GLN A 77 9.03 -5.42 -24.92
CA GLN A 77 7.58 -5.10 -24.99
C GLN A 77 7.24 -3.60 -25.08
N GLY A 78 8.19 -2.76 -25.52
CA GLY A 78 8.02 -1.32 -25.59
C GLY A 78 8.84 -0.56 -24.56
N THR A 79 8.47 0.68 -24.27
CA THR A 79 9.20 1.53 -23.32
C THR A 79 8.30 1.87 -22.13
N TYR A 80 8.85 1.74 -20.93
CA TYR A 80 8.12 1.93 -19.69
C TYR A 80 8.80 2.91 -18.73
N THR A 81 7.97 3.55 -17.94
CA THR A 81 8.35 4.25 -16.72
C THR A 81 7.81 3.50 -15.51
N VAL A 82 8.68 3.25 -14.55
CA VAL A 82 8.33 2.60 -13.29
C VAL A 82 8.54 3.59 -12.16
N ALA A 83 7.56 3.76 -11.29
CA ALA A 83 7.66 4.73 -10.21
C ALA A 83 6.96 4.27 -8.92
N GLN A 84 7.44 4.78 -7.80
CA GLN A 84 6.66 4.89 -6.58
C GLN A 84 5.74 6.10 -6.72
N GLU A 85 4.44 5.87 -6.69
CA GLU A 85 3.42 6.92 -6.78
C GLU A 85 2.83 7.20 -5.41
N SER A 86 2.76 8.47 -5.02
CA SER A 86 2.08 8.88 -3.78
C SER A 86 0.57 8.93 -4.00
N LEU A 87 -0.16 8.25 -3.14
CA LEU A 87 -1.62 8.25 -3.14
C LEU A 87 -2.12 9.37 -2.23
N THR A 88 -3.11 10.13 -2.72
CA THR A 88 -3.73 11.24 -1.96
C THR A 88 -5.24 11.07 -1.81
N SER A 89 -5.83 10.08 -2.49
CA SER A 89 -7.26 9.78 -2.45
C SER A 89 -7.55 8.39 -3.01
N GLY A 90 -8.79 7.94 -2.86
CA GLY A 90 -9.31 6.68 -3.37
C GLY A 90 -9.21 5.52 -2.38
N ASN A 91 -9.82 4.38 -2.74
CA ASN A 91 -10.00 3.24 -1.83
C ASN A 91 -8.70 2.76 -1.16
N ALA A 92 -7.59 2.74 -1.87
CA ALA A 92 -6.31 2.32 -1.29
C ALA A 92 -5.83 3.33 -0.24
N PHE A 93 -5.90 4.63 -0.53
CA PHE A 93 -5.55 5.70 0.40
C PHE A 93 -6.45 5.67 1.65
N ASP A 94 -7.75 5.51 1.46
CA ASP A 94 -8.74 5.44 2.55
C ASP A 94 -8.53 4.23 3.47
N ASN A 95 -7.87 3.18 2.97
CA ASN A 95 -7.46 1.99 3.72
C ASN A 95 -6.02 2.06 4.27
N GLY A 96 -5.37 3.23 4.20
CA GLY A 96 -4.08 3.50 4.82
C GLY A 96 -2.86 3.24 3.95
N PHE A 97 -3.04 2.99 2.65
CA PHE A 97 -1.92 2.88 1.71
C PHE A 97 -1.53 4.26 1.20
N ALA A 98 -0.32 4.72 1.51
CA ALA A 98 0.18 6.02 1.09
C ALA A 98 0.89 6.00 -0.27
N ASN A 99 1.29 4.82 -0.74
CA ASN A 99 2.06 4.66 -1.98
C ASN A 99 1.53 3.52 -2.84
N ALA A 100 1.87 3.58 -4.13
CA ALA A 100 1.61 2.54 -5.11
C ALA A 100 2.83 2.32 -6.01
N PHE A 101 2.97 1.12 -6.56
CA PHE A 101 3.93 0.82 -7.61
C PHE A 101 3.25 1.09 -8.96
N ARG A 102 3.67 2.17 -9.64
CA ARG A 102 3.14 2.55 -10.94
C ARG A 102 4.02 2.02 -12.07
N ILE A 103 3.37 1.40 -13.04
CA ILE A 103 3.97 0.96 -14.30
C ILE A 103 3.23 1.71 -15.42
N ASP A 104 3.95 2.51 -16.18
CA ASP A 104 3.41 3.36 -17.23
C ASP A 104 4.08 3.04 -18.56
N CYS A 105 3.29 2.56 -19.54
CA CYS A 105 3.75 2.32 -20.90
C CYS A 105 3.81 3.65 -21.65
N THR A 106 5.03 4.15 -21.87
CA THR A 106 5.25 5.43 -22.56
C THR A 106 5.36 5.29 -24.07
N THR A 107 5.76 4.11 -24.54
CA THR A 107 5.78 3.78 -25.98
C THR A 107 5.45 2.29 -26.12
N ALA A 108 4.33 1.99 -26.75
CA ALA A 108 3.93 0.62 -27.02
C ALA A 108 4.81 0.00 -28.11
N ASP A 109 5.06 -1.30 -28.04
CA ASP A 109 5.59 -2.06 -29.15
C ASP A 109 4.47 -2.29 -30.18
N ALA A 110 4.74 -1.89 -31.43
CA ALA A 110 3.78 -2.03 -32.53
C ALA A 110 3.74 -3.45 -33.13
N SER A 111 4.75 -4.28 -32.84
CA SER A 111 4.88 -5.63 -33.42
C SER A 111 5.52 -6.60 -32.42
N PRO A 112 4.83 -6.91 -31.31
CA PRO A 112 5.36 -7.80 -30.27
C PRO A 112 5.74 -9.17 -30.83
N ALA A 113 6.94 -9.65 -30.52
CA ALA A 113 7.38 -10.99 -30.85
C ALA A 113 6.93 -12.00 -29.77
N ALA A 114 6.88 -13.28 -30.12
CA ALA A 114 6.49 -14.33 -29.17
C ALA A 114 7.46 -14.48 -27.98
N SER A 115 8.67 -13.96 -28.11
CA SER A 115 9.70 -13.95 -27.04
C SER A 115 9.60 -12.76 -26.12
N ASP A 116 8.84 -11.70 -26.48
CA ASP A 116 8.77 -10.48 -25.70
C ASP A 116 7.97 -10.70 -24.41
N GLN A 117 8.44 -10.12 -23.33
CA GLN A 117 7.88 -10.37 -22.01
C GLN A 117 7.66 -9.09 -21.23
N LEU A 118 6.53 -9.07 -20.54
CA LEU A 118 6.23 -8.10 -19.51
C LEU A 118 5.74 -8.85 -18.27
N GLY A 119 6.37 -8.64 -17.14
CA GLY A 119 5.98 -9.29 -15.89
C GLY A 119 6.22 -8.43 -14.67
N LEU A 120 5.39 -8.62 -13.65
CA LEU A 120 5.62 -8.08 -12.31
C LEU A 120 6.19 -9.20 -11.44
N GLN A 121 7.33 -8.95 -10.82
CA GLN A 121 7.97 -9.87 -9.90
C GLN A 121 8.01 -9.29 -8.49
N TYR A 122 7.64 -10.11 -7.54
CA TYR A 122 7.87 -9.86 -6.12
C TYR A 122 8.95 -10.80 -5.59
N LYS A 123 9.95 -10.25 -4.87
CA LYS A 123 11.04 -11.03 -4.27
C LYS A 123 10.84 -11.15 -2.76
N PHE A 124 10.68 -12.38 -2.29
CA PHE A 124 10.55 -12.74 -0.88
C PHE A 124 11.86 -12.58 -0.09
#